data_acedcd9274c74e65a3a4c1158f295166
#
_entry.id   acedcd9274c74e65a3a4c1158f295166
#
_cell.length_a   1.000
_cell.length_b   1.000
_cell.length_c   1.000
_cell.angle_alpha   90.00
_cell.angle_beta   90.00
_cell.angle_gamma   90.00
#
_symmetry.space_group_name_H-M   'P 1'
#
loop_
_entity.id
_entity.type
_entity.pdbx_description
1 polymer ?
#
loop_
_entity_poly.entity_id
_entity_poly.type
_entity_poly.pdbx_seq_one_letter_code
_entity_poly.pdbx_strand_id
1 'polypeptide(L)'
;CDYLNPVAVQQFIDWTHEQYKKYLGKELGTTVLGFRGDEPDYAHLPWTPSIVQTFKDTKGYDPTPYLASFFTTSPTIQEQRVKADYWDVWSSLFATHFFKLQADWCAANGVAHITHLNKEHEMPACVKAEGDYFRNLSKVQIPGVDAIWNQIWPGTLNDFPKLASSVAHVYGKPRAFSESF
;
A
#
# COMPACT_ATOMS: atom_id res chain seq x y z
N CYS A 1 0.76 13.11 -5.51
CA CYS A 1 1.64 13.08 -4.32
C CYS A 1 2.72 12.01 -4.53
N ASP A 2 3.92 12.24 -4.04
CA ASP A 2 4.97 11.21 -4.00
C ASP A 2 4.78 10.36 -2.73
N TYR A 3 4.10 9.23 -2.85
CA TYR A 3 3.80 8.32 -1.73
C TYR A 3 5.04 7.61 -1.17
N LEU A 4 6.16 7.61 -1.89
CA LEU A 4 7.42 7.04 -1.42
C LEU A 4 8.26 8.05 -0.62
N ASN A 5 7.90 9.33 -0.66
CA ASN A 5 8.57 10.39 0.06
C ASN A 5 7.87 10.67 1.39
N PRO A 6 8.50 10.35 2.53
CA PRO A 6 7.85 10.52 3.84
C PRO A 6 7.51 11.99 4.15
N VAL A 7 8.27 12.96 3.60
CA VAL A 7 7.97 14.38 3.77
C VAL A 7 6.67 14.76 3.05
N ALA A 8 6.46 14.24 1.84
CA ALA A 8 5.22 14.50 1.10
C ALA A 8 4.01 13.84 1.76
N VAL A 9 4.18 12.63 2.31
CA VAL A 9 3.12 11.95 3.06
C VAL A 9 2.81 12.65 4.39
N GLN A 10 3.83 13.13 5.11
CA GLN A 10 3.62 13.94 6.31
C GLN A 10 2.83 15.21 5.99
N GLN A 11 3.18 15.90 4.90
CA GLN A 11 2.44 17.09 4.46
C GLN A 11 0.97 16.76 4.11
N PHE A 12 0.72 15.58 3.53
CA PHE A 12 -0.66 15.11 3.31
C PHE A 12 -1.40 14.91 4.64
N ILE A 13 -0.76 14.29 5.63
CA ILE A 13 -1.33 14.11 6.98
C ILE A 13 -1.65 15.48 7.61
N ASP A 14 -0.74 16.45 7.52
CA ASP A 14 -0.92 17.80 8.07
C ASP A 14 -2.11 18.52 7.40
N TRP A 15 -2.29 18.35 6.10
CA TRP A 15 -3.38 19.00 5.34
C TRP A 15 -4.73 18.28 5.45
N THR A 16 -4.75 17.02 5.86
CA THR A 16 -5.96 16.21 5.97
C THR A 16 -6.25 15.83 7.42
N HIS A 17 -5.52 14.88 7.96
CA HIS A 17 -5.76 14.28 9.26
C HIS A 17 -5.71 15.30 10.40
N GLU A 18 -4.72 16.20 10.41
CA GLU A 18 -4.61 17.27 11.41
C GLU A 18 -5.76 18.28 11.31
N GLN A 19 -6.31 18.53 10.10
CA GLN A 19 -7.50 19.37 9.97
C GLN A 19 -8.74 18.70 10.55
N TYR A 20 -8.94 17.39 10.29
CA TYR A 20 -10.01 16.65 10.93
C TYR A 20 -9.86 16.65 12.46
N LYS A 21 -8.65 16.42 12.97
CA LYS A 21 -8.37 16.50 14.41
C LYS A 21 -8.71 17.87 15.00
N LYS A 22 -8.37 18.94 14.31
CA LYS A 22 -8.67 20.32 14.75
C LYS A 22 -10.18 20.54 14.95
N TYR A 23 -11.01 20.01 14.05
CA TYR A 23 -12.47 20.24 14.11
C TYR A 23 -13.23 19.15 14.87
N LEU A 24 -12.75 17.91 14.84
CA LEU A 24 -13.43 16.72 15.37
C LEU A 24 -12.63 16.03 16.50
N GLY A 25 -11.62 16.70 17.07
CA GLY A 25 -10.71 16.06 18.02
C GLY A 25 -11.38 15.39 19.21
N LYS A 26 -12.50 15.92 19.69
CA LYS A 26 -13.30 15.33 20.79
C LYS A 26 -14.05 14.05 20.37
N GLU A 27 -14.27 13.87 19.08
CA GLU A 27 -15.00 12.74 18.50
C GLU A 27 -14.07 11.60 18.07
N LEU A 28 -12.74 11.86 18.01
CA LEU A 28 -11.77 10.83 17.66
C LEU A 28 -11.77 9.70 18.70
N GLY A 29 -11.89 8.47 18.24
CA GLY A 29 -11.95 7.28 19.08
C GLY A 29 -13.31 7.01 19.72
N THR A 30 -14.29 7.88 19.51
CA THR A 30 -15.68 7.71 20.00
C THR A 30 -16.67 7.63 18.83
N THR A 31 -16.95 8.74 18.19
CA THR A 31 -17.84 8.81 17.00
C THR A 31 -17.05 8.56 15.72
N VAL A 32 -15.85 9.16 15.60
CA VAL A 32 -14.93 8.95 14.49
C VAL A 32 -13.97 7.82 14.86
N LEU A 33 -14.21 6.63 14.32
CA LEU A 33 -13.46 5.42 14.66
C LEU A 33 -12.21 5.19 13.80
N GLY A 34 -12.10 5.89 12.67
CA GLY A 34 -10.95 5.70 11.77
C GLY A 34 -10.97 6.61 10.56
N PHE A 35 -9.87 6.57 9.84
CA PHE A 35 -9.71 7.17 8.51
C PHE A 35 -9.60 6.06 7.49
N ARG A 36 -10.49 6.08 6.48
CA ARG A 36 -10.45 5.12 5.39
C ARG A 36 -9.67 5.70 4.22
N GLY A 37 -8.66 4.96 3.78
CA GLY A 37 -8.01 5.14 2.49
C GLY A 37 -8.64 4.27 1.43
N ASP A 38 -8.50 4.69 0.17
CA ASP A 38 -9.09 4.04 -0.98
C ASP A 38 -8.06 3.98 -2.11
N GLU A 39 -7.73 2.79 -2.57
CA GLU A 39 -6.96 2.45 -3.77
C GLU A 39 -5.78 3.40 -4.11
N PRO A 40 -4.73 3.49 -3.30
CA PRO A 40 -3.61 4.43 -3.53
C PRO A 40 -2.68 3.96 -4.66
N ASP A 41 -3.21 3.89 -5.88
CA ASP A 41 -2.58 3.30 -7.07
C ASP A 41 -1.42 4.15 -7.62
N TYR A 42 -0.40 3.45 -8.14
CA TYR A 42 0.64 3.99 -9.01
C TYR A 42 0.33 3.67 -10.47
N ALA A 43 -0.08 4.68 -11.24
CA ALA A 43 -0.38 4.52 -12.68
C ALA A 43 0.86 4.23 -13.53
N HIS A 44 2.06 4.53 -13.02
CA HIS A 44 3.33 4.45 -13.75
C HIS A 44 4.42 3.79 -12.90
N LEU A 45 5.65 3.70 -13.45
CA LEU A 45 6.79 3.23 -12.67
C LEU A 45 6.97 4.10 -11.41
N PRO A 46 6.85 3.51 -10.20
CA PRO A 46 7.00 4.26 -8.97
C PRO A 46 8.39 4.87 -8.85
N TRP A 47 8.44 6.16 -8.55
CA TRP A 47 9.70 6.89 -8.47
C TRP A 47 9.68 7.89 -7.31
N THR A 48 10.83 7.99 -6.62
CA THR A 48 11.14 9.07 -5.69
C THR A 48 12.64 9.39 -5.82
N PRO A 49 13.09 10.63 -5.54
CA PRO A 49 14.51 11.00 -5.66
C PRO A 49 15.48 10.09 -4.91
N SER A 50 15.09 9.55 -3.76
CA SER A 50 15.93 8.67 -2.93
C SER A 50 15.95 7.21 -3.38
N ILE A 51 15.12 6.77 -4.33
CA ILE A 51 14.90 5.33 -4.61
C ILE A 51 16.17 4.63 -5.09
N VAL A 52 17.00 5.29 -5.90
CA VAL A 52 18.26 4.72 -6.38
C VAL A 52 19.24 4.49 -5.23
N GLN A 53 19.37 5.44 -4.32
CA GLN A 53 20.22 5.28 -3.15
C GLN A 53 19.69 4.20 -2.21
N THR A 54 18.38 4.22 -1.92
CA THR A 54 17.74 3.17 -1.10
C THR A 54 17.92 1.79 -1.71
N PHE A 55 17.83 1.67 -3.03
CA PHE A 55 18.08 0.42 -3.73
C PHE A 55 19.53 -0.05 -3.52
N LYS A 56 20.52 0.84 -3.71
CA LYS A 56 21.93 0.50 -3.50
C LYS A 56 22.20 0.02 -2.08
N ASP A 57 21.65 0.72 -1.10
CA ASP A 57 21.80 0.39 0.32
C ASP A 57 21.14 -0.95 0.68
N THR A 58 20.03 -1.27 0.02
CA THR A 58 19.23 -2.48 0.31
C THR A 58 19.74 -3.70 -0.46
N LYS A 59 20.07 -3.54 -1.75
CA LYS A 59 20.41 -4.64 -2.67
C LYS A 59 21.90 -4.79 -2.94
N GLY A 60 22.71 -3.78 -2.58
CA GLY A 60 24.17 -3.83 -2.68
C GLY A 60 24.73 -3.59 -4.09
N TYR A 61 23.90 -3.12 -5.05
CA TYR A 61 24.35 -2.78 -6.41
C TYR A 61 23.56 -1.62 -7.01
N ASP A 62 24.08 -1.05 -8.12
CA ASP A 62 23.48 0.11 -8.78
C ASP A 62 22.41 -0.33 -9.80
N PRO A 63 21.12 0.08 -9.66
CA PRO A 63 20.09 -0.21 -10.64
C PRO A 63 20.16 0.69 -11.88
N THR A 64 20.88 1.81 -11.81
CA THR A 64 20.87 2.87 -12.85
C THR A 64 21.11 2.36 -14.28
N PRO A 65 22.10 1.45 -14.54
CA PRO A 65 22.33 0.93 -15.89
C PRO A 65 21.16 0.13 -16.48
N TYR A 66 20.24 -0.31 -15.63
CA TYR A 66 19.13 -1.18 -16.00
C TYR A 66 17.77 -0.48 -16.08
N LEU A 67 17.67 0.81 -15.69
CA LEU A 67 16.38 1.52 -15.63
C LEU A 67 15.64 1.55 -16.98
N ALA A 68 16.35 1.64 -18.10
CA ALA A 68 15.75 1.58 -19.43
C ALA A 68 15.03 0.23 -19.70
N SER A 69 15.45 -0.85 -19.05
CA SER A 69 14.84 -2.17 -19.23
C SER A 69 13.40 -2.26 -18.75
N PHE A 70 12.97 -1.37 -17.85
CA PHE A 70 11.58 -1.34 -17.37
C PHE A 70 10.57 -1.09 -18.50
N PHE A 71 11.03 -0.54 -19.60
CA PHE A 71 10.21 -0.25 -20.77
C PHE A 71 10.43 -1.24 -21.93
N THR A 72 11.27 -2.27 -21.75
CA THR A 72 11.46 -3.31 -22.77
C THR A 72 10.48 -4.47 -22.62
N THR A 73 10.06 -5.05 -23.74
CA THR A 73 9.19 -6.22 -23.80
C THR A 73 9.94 -7.54 -23.68
N SER A 74 11.28 -7.53 -23.87
CA SER A 74 12.13 -8.72 -23.89
C SER A 74 13.36 -8.53 -23.00
N PRO A 75 13.17 -8.41 -21.66
CA PRO A 75 14.29 -8.20 -20.76
C PRO A 75 15.15 -9.47 -20.63
N THR A 76 16.46 -9.28 -20.51
CA THR A 76 17.40 -10.33 -20.12
C THR A 76 17.13 -10.84 -18.70
N ILE A 77 17.68 -11.99 -18.33
CA ILE A 77 17.56 -12.55 -16.96
C ILE A 77 18.05 -11.55 -15.90
N GLN A 78 19.17 -10.85 -16.18
CA GLN A 78 19.70 -9.86 -15.25
C GLN A 78 18.74 -8.65 -15.09
N GLU A 79 18.15 -8.17 -16.17
CA GLU A 79 17.16 -7.08 -16.13
C GLU A 79 15.88 -7.50 -15.39
N GLN A 80 15.43 -8.74 -15.56
CA GLN A 80 14.30 -9.29 -14.79
C GLN A 80 14.58 -9.31 -13.29
N ARG A 81 15.80 -9.70 -12.90
CA ARG A 81 16.24 -9.68 -11.50
C ARG A 81 16.23 -8.24 -10.96
N VAL A 82 16.79 -7.29 -11.70
CA VAL A 82 16.78 -5.87 -11.28
C VAL A 82 15.35 -5.35 -11.13
N LYS A 83 14.43 -5.73 -12.03
CA LYS A 83 13.01 -5.38 -11.90
C LYS A 83 12.39 -5.95 -10.62
N ALA A 84 12.63 -7.23 -10.31
CA ALA A 84 12.12 -7.84 -9.09
C ALA A 84 12.67 -7.16 -7.84
N ASP A 85 13.98 -6.88 -7.79
CA ASP A 85 14.63 -6.17 -6.71
C ASP A 85 14.10 -4.73 -6.55
N TYR A 86 13.83 -4.05 -7.66
CA TYR A 86 13.24 -2.71 -7.66
C TYR A 86 11.81 -2.71 -7.08
N TRP A 87 10.99 -3.70 -7.50
CA TRP A 87 9.63 -3.86 -6.96
C TRP A 87 9.64 -4.16 -5.46
N ASP A 88 10.59 -4.94 -4.98
CA ASP A 88 10.74 -5.21 -3.55
C ASP A 88 11.10 -3.95 -2.76
N VAL A 89 12.06 -3.16 -3.25
CA VAL A 89 12.46 -1.87 -2.63
C VAL A 89 11.30 -0.88 -2.65
N TRP A 90 10.66 -0.70 -3.79
CA TRP A 90 9.51 0.18 -3.93
C TRP A 90 8.36 -0.20 -2.99
N SER A 91 7.97 -1.48 -3.00
CA SER A 91 6.90 -1.97 -2.13
C SER A 91 7.22 -1.78 -0.64
N SER A 92 8.50 -1.92 -0.25
CA SER A 92 8.95 -1.65 1.11
C SER A 92 8.84 -0.17 1.49
N LEU A 93 9.25 0.72 0.59
CA LEU A 93 9.10 2.17 0.79
C LEU A 93 7.63 2.57 0.89
N PHE A 94 6.77 2.02 0.01
CA PHE A 94 5.35 2.30 0.02
C PHE A 94 4.69 1.86 1.33
N ALA A 95 4.99 0.65 1.79
CA ALA A 95 4.49 0.15 3.06
C ALA A 95 4.91 1.03 4.25
N THR A 96 6.16 1.50 4.26
CA THR A 96 6.72 2.24 5.41
C THR A 96 6.43 3.73 5.37
N HIS A 97 6.43 4.35 4.20
CA HIS A 97 6.27 5.79 4.07
C HIS A 97 4.81 6.22 3.86
N PHE A 98 4.00 5.41 3.20
CA PHE A 98 2.59 5.75 2.99
C PHE A 98 1.68 5.11 4.05
N PHE A 99 1.61 3.78 4.09
CA PHE A 99 0.67 3.09 4.98
C PHE A 99 1.03 3.25 6.45
N LYS A 100 2.31 3.03 6.80
CA LYS A 100 2.74 3.08 8.20
C LYS A 100 2.62 4.48 8.80
N LEU A 101 3.02 5.54 8.10
CA LEU A 101 2.94 6.91 8.65
C LEU A 101 1.50 7.31 8.97
N GLN A 102 0.56 7.01 8.08
CA GLN A 102 -0.87 7.25 8.36
C GLN A 102 -1.38 6.40 9.50
N ALA A 103 -1.00 5.13 9.55
CA ALA A 103 -1.40 4.22 10.62
C ALA A 103 -0.81 4.64 11.99
N ASP A 104 0.43 5.10 12.02
CA ASP A 104 1.05 5.62 13.24
C ASP A 104 0.32 6.87 13.75
N TRP A 105 -0.02 7.80 12.84
CA TRP A 105 -0.83 8.96 13.21
C TRP A 105 -2.20 8.55 13.76
N CYS A 106 -2.88 7.62 13.10
CA CYS A 106 -4.17 7.11 13.55
C CYS A 106 -4.07 6.49 14.94
N ALA A 107 -3.08 5.63 15.17
CA ALA A 107 -2.85 5.01 16.47
C ALA A 107 -2.58 6.04 17.58
N ALA A 108 -1.76 7.06 17.29
CA ALA A 108 -1.45 8.15 18.22
C ALA A 108 -2.68 9.01 18.60
N ASN A 109 -3.73 8.98 17.77
CA ASN A 109 -4.97 9.73 17.99
C ASN A 109 -6.16 8.83 18.36
N GLY A 110 -5.93 7.56 18.74
CA GLY A 110 -6.96 6.64 19.20
C GLY A 110 -7.96 6.19 18.14
N VAL A 111 -7.58 6.27 16.84
CA VAL A 111 -8.41 5.87 15.71
C VAL A 111 -7.68 4.83 14.85
N ALA A 112 -8.38 4.20 13.91
CA ALA A 112 -7.80 3.22 13.01
C ALA A 112 -7.50 3.80 11.63
N HIS A 113 -6.39 3.41 11.02
CA HIS A 113 -6.21 3.48 9.57
C HIS A 113 -6.83 2.22 8.94
N ILE A 114 -7.76 2.44 8.03
CA ILE A 114 -8.59 1.42 7.38
C ILE A 114 -8.36 1.56 5.89
N THR A 115 -7.94 0.51 5.20
CA THR A 115 -7.74 0.61 3.75
C THR A 115 -7.74 -0.75 3.08
N HIS A 116 -8.13 -0.78 1.82
CA HIS A 116 -7.92 -1.87 0.87
C HIS A 116 -7.02 -1.38 -0.27
N LEU A 117 -6.65 -2.28 -1.15
CA LEU A 117 -5.85 -1.98 -2.33
C LEU A 117 -6.71 -2.10 -3.60
N ASN A 118 -6.13 -1.75 -4.74
CA ASN A 118 -6.77 -1.90 -6.03
C ASN A 118 -6.43 -3.28 -6.64
N LYS A 119 -7.36 -3.86 -7.37
CA LYS A 119 -7.15 -5.09 -8.18
C LYS A 119 -6.80 -6.34 -7.37
N GLU A 120 -7.28 -6.47 -6.15
CA GLU A 120 -6.98 -7.64 -5.31
C GLU A 120 -7.48 -8.95 -5.93
N HIS A 121 -8.50 -8.92 -6.78
CA HIS A 121 -9.00 -10.06 -7.55
C HIS A 121 -8.04 -10.51 -8.68
N GLU A 122 -7.06 -9.65 -9.03
CA GLU A 122 -6.00 -9.92 -9.99
C GLU A 122 -4.62 -9.67 -9.35
N MET A 123 -4.15 -10.58 -8.51
CA MET A 123 -2.93 -10.38 -7.71
C MET A 123 -1.71 -9.85 -8.50
N PRO A 124 -1.42 -10.29 -9.74
CA PRO A 124 -0.32 -9.72 -10.52
C PRO A 124 -0.53 -8.23 -10.86
N ALA A 125 -1.78 -7.81 -11.06
CA ALA A 125 -2.12 -6.41 -11.31
C ALA A 125 -2.04 -5.59 -10.03
N CYS A 126 -2.54 -6.11 -8.91
CA CYS A 126 -2.41 -5.50 -7.59
C CYS A 126 -0.93 -5.26 -7.22
N VAL A 127 -0.08 -6.28 -7.34
CA VAL A 127 1.37 -6.15 -7.09
C VAL A 127 2.01 -5.10 -7.97
N LYS A 128 1.61 -5.00 -9.23
CA LYS A 128 2.14 -4.01 -10.17
C LYS A 128 1.72 -2.59 -9.82
N ALA A 129 0.48 -2.40 -9.37
CA ALA A 129 -0.09 -1.09 -9.06
C ALA A 129 0.27 -0.60 -7.65
N GLU A 130 0.29 -1.48 -6.67
CA GLU A 130 0.37 -1.12 -5.26
C GLU A 130 1.40 -1.93 -4.44
N GLY A 131 2.15 -2.83 -5.07
CA GLY A 131 3.18 -3.63 -4.40
C GLY A 131 2.61 -4.84 -3.64
N ASP A 132 3.32 -5.27 -2.60
CA ASP A 132 2.96 -6.46 -1.83
C ASP A 132 1.78 -6.18 -0.90
N TYR A 133 0.65 -6.85 -1.17
CA TYR A 133 -0.60 -6.72 -0.42
C TYR A 133 -0.41 -6.97 1.08
N PHE A 134 0.26 -8.07 1.46
CA PHE A 134 0.49 -8.42 2.86
C PHE A 134 1.41 -7.43 3.56
N ARG A 135 2.49 -7.01 2.88
CA ARG A 135 3.44 -6.01 3.41
C ARG A 135 2.76 -4.68 3.71
N ASN A 136 1.97 -4.18 2.76
CA ASN A 136 1.27 -2.90 2.91
C ASN A 136 0.23 -2.97 4.04
N LEU A 137 -0.66 -3.94 3.97
CA LEU A 137 -1.76 -4.05 4.93
C LEU A 137 -1.33 -4.59 6.30
N SER A 138 -0.10 -5.12 6.44
CA SER A 138 0.48 -5.38 7.76
C SER A 138 0.64 -4.11 8.60
N LYS A 139 0.75 -2.94 7.96
CA LYS A 139 0.99 -1.65 8.63
C LYS A 139 -0.27 -1.00 9.17
N VAL A 140 -1.44 -1.29 8.58
CA VAL A 140 -2.71 -0.66 8.96
C VAL A 140 -3.40 -1.38 10.11
N GLN A 141 -4.32 -0.70 10.81
CA GLN A 141 -5.06 -1.32 11.90
C GLN A 141 -6.15 -2.26 11.40
N ILE A 142 -6.84 -1.90 10.32
CA ILE A 142 -7.93 -2.70 9.75
C ILE A 142 -7.66 -2.91 8.26
N PRO A 143 -7.09 -4.07 7.88
CA PRO A 143 -6.89 -4.43 6.48
C PRO A 143 -8.21 -4.69 5.78
N GLY A 144 -8.30 -4.32 4.52
CA GLY A 144 -9.49 -4.45 3.71
C GLY A 144 -9.28 -5.15 2.38
N VAL A 145 -10.40 -5.47 1.75
CA VAL A 145 -10.48 -5.96 0.37
C VAL A 145 -11.67 -5.31 -0.31
N ASP A 146 -11.54 -5.07 -1.60
CA ASP A 146 -12.63 -4.63 -2.46
C ASP A 146 -13.24 -5.84 -3.19
N ALA A 147 -14.52 -6.12 -2.94
CA ALA A 147 -15.28 -7.21 -3.54
C ALA A 147 -16.61 -6.69 -4.08
N ILE A 148 -16.51 -5.86 -5.14
CA ILE A 148 -17.62 -5.10 -5.69
C ILE A 148 -18.03 -5.60 -7.10
N TRP A 149 -19.18 -5.15 -7.55
CA TRP A 149 -19.72 -5.38 -8.88
C TRP A 149 -19.70 -6.87 -9.29
N ASN A 150 -19.05 -7.18 -10.39
CA ASN A 150 -18.98 -8.52 -10.96
C ASN A 150 -17.62 -9.20 -10.75
N GLN A 151 -16.95 -8.96 -9.63
CA GLN A 151 -15.66 -9.59 -9.33
C GLN A 151 -15.80 -11.03 -8.81
N ILE A 152 -16.98 -11.40 -8.30
CA ILE A 152 -17.26 -12.74 -7.79
C ILE A 152 -18.27 -13.43 -8.70
N TRP A 153 -17.84 -14.49 -9.38
CA TRP A 153 -18.66 -15.26 -10.29
C TRP A 153 -18.83 -16.70 -9.81
N PRO A 154 -20.06 -17.27 -9.87
CA PRO A 154 -20.27 -18.68 -9.59
C PRO A 154 -19.42 -19.57 -10.52
N GLY A 155 -18.74 -20.56 -9.93
CA GLY A 155 -17.91 -21.53 -10.69
C GLY A 155 -16.50 -21.07 -11.02
N THR A 156 -16.11 -19.84 -10.62
CA THR A 156 -14.72 -19.38 -10.67
C THR A 156 -14.05 -19.46 -9.30
N LEU A 157 -12.71 -19.51 -9.29
CA LEU A 157 -11.96 -19.40 -8.04
C LEU A 157 -12.01 -17.93 -7.56
N ASN A 158 -12.55 -17.74 -6.38
CA ASN A 158 -12.69 -16.43 -5.75
C ASN A 158 -12.06 -16.47 -4.34
N ASP A 159 -10.74 -16.46 -4.28
CA ASP A 159 -9.98 -16.51 -3.02
C ASP A 159 -9.62 -15.11 -2.47
N PHE A 160 -9.61 -14.09 -3.32
CA PHE A 160 -9.23 -12.73 -2.95
C PHE A 160 -10.04 -12.13 -1.79
N PRO A 161 -11.35 -12.41 -1.58
CA PRO A 161 -12.04 -11.88 -0.39
C PRO A 161 -11.45 -12.36 0.94
N LYS A 162 -10.70 -13.47 0.93
CA LYS A 162 -9.99 -13.98 2.10
C LYS A 162 -8.69 -13.25 2.41
N LEU A 163 -8.15 -12.46 1.48
CA LEU A 163 -6.86 -11.77 1.65
C LEU A 163 -6.87 -10.86 2.87
N ALA A 164 -7.90 -10.02 3.06
CA ALA A 164 -8.00 -9.13 4.21
C ALA A 164 -8.01 -9.89 5.54
N SER A 165 -8.81 -10.94 5.65
CA SER A 165 -8.85 -11.76 6.87
C SER A 165 -7.56 -12.56 7.06
N SER A 166 -6.87 -12.95 6.00
CA SER A 166 -5.56 -13.61 6.07
C SER A 166 -4.49 -12.67 6.62
N VAL A 167 -4.43 -11.43 6.14
CA VAL A 167 -3.56 -10.39 6.72
C VAL A 167 -3.89 -10.18 8.21
N ALA A 168 -5.17 -10.05 8.53
CA ALA A 168 -5.60 -9.87 9.91
C ALA A 168 -5.11 -11.00 10.82
N HIS A 169 -5.25 -12.26 10.40
CA HIS A 169 -4.78 -13.43 11.17
C HIS A 169 -3.26 -13.45 11.30
N VAL A 170 -2.53 -13.26 10.19
CA VAL A 170 -1.05 -13.35 10.21
C VAL A 170 -0.43 -12.28 11.10
N TYR A 171 -1.01 -11.08 11.11
CA TYR A 171 -0.46 -9.93 11.85
C TYR A 171 -1.23 -9.58 13.12
N GLY A 172 -2.12 -10.46 13.61
CA GLY A 172 -2.84 -10.28 14.86
C GLY A 172 -3.77 -9.06 14.88
N LYS A 173 -4.37 -8.70 13.74
CA LYS A 173 -5.33 -7.60 13.67
C LYS A 173 -6.71 -8.09 14.13
N PRO A 174 -7.45 -7.29 14.95
CA PRO A 174 -8.74 -7.74 15.49
C PRO A 174 -9.88 -7.71 14.47
N ARG A 175 -9.71 -7.02 13.37
CA ARG A 175 -10.75 -6.79 12.34
C ARG A 175 -10.17 -6.78 10.94
N ALA A 176 -11.01 -7.14 9.98
CA ALA A 176 -10.84 -6.87 8.55
C ALA A 176 -12.16 -6.31 8.02
N PHE A 177 -12.14 -5.66 6.86
CA PHE A 177 -13.37 -5.20 6.21
C PHE A 177 -13.39 -5.61 4.74
N SER A 178 -14.57 -5.54 4.14
CA SER A 178 -14.78 -5.62 2.70
C SER A 178 -15.61 -4.44 2.26
N GLU A 179 -15.20 -3.78 1.19
CA GLU A 179 -16.09 -2.98 0.38
C GLU A 179 -16.91 -3.94 -0.48
N SER A 180 -18.24 -3.88 -0.42
CA SER A 180 -19.09 -4.87 -1.09
C SER A 180 -20.42 -4.26 -1.48
N PHE A 181 -20.75 -4.30 -2.78
CA PHE A 181 -22.07 -3.92 -3.33
C PHE A 181 -22.31 -4.49 -4.72
#